data_421b09f0bb6dd7cfa4ae4e3ee47e7fa0
#
_entry.id   421b09f0bb6dd7cfa4ae4e3ee47e7fa0
#
_cell.length_a   1.000
_cell.length_b   1.000
_cell.length_c   1.000
_cell.angle_alpha   90.00
_cell.angle_beta   90.00
_cell.angle_gamma   90.00
#
_symmetry.space_group_name_H-M   'P 1'
#
loop_
_entity.id
_entity.type
_entity.pdbx_description
1 polymer ?
#
loop_
_entity_poly.entity_id
_entity_poly.type
_entity_poly.pdbx_seq_one_letter_code
_entity_poly.pdbx_strand_id
1 'polypeptide(L)'
;MSNPILSWRRVQALCVKETRQIVRDPSSWLIAVVIPLLLLFIFGYGINLDSSKLRVGILLEQRSEAALDFTHTMTGSPYIDATISDNRQELIAKMQAGKIRGLVVIPVDFAEQMERANATAPIQVITDGSEPNTANFVQGYVEGIWQIWQMQRAEDNGQTFEPLIDVQTRYWFNPAAISQHFIIPGAVTII
;
A
#
# COMPACT_ATOMS: atom_id res chain seq x y z
N MET A 1 55.71 -24.01 29.18
CA MET A 1 54.27 -24.04 29.01
C MET A 1 53.98 -23.68 27.54
N SER A 2 53.87 -24.69 26.67
CA SER A 2 53.61 -24.50 25.25
C SER A 2 52.11 -24.27 25.06
N ASN A 3 51.73 -23.09 24.57
CA ASN A 3 50.41 -22.79 24.14
C ASN A 3 49.93 -23.88 23.16
N PRO A 4 48.71 -24.42 23.31
CA PRO A 4 48.15 -25.31 22.34
C PRO A 4 47.66 -24.44 21.15
N ILE A 5 48.61 -24.01 20.34
CA ILE A 5 48.29 -23.36 19.06
C ILE A 5 47.46 -24.38 18.29
N LEU A 6 46.23 -23.99 18.02
CA LEU A 6 45.35 -24.70 17.10
C LEU A 6 46.13 -24.91 15.80
N SER A 7 46.71 -26.10 15.62
CA SER A 7 47.54 -26.31 14.44
C SER A 7 46.63 -26.24 13.22
N TRP A 8 47.00 -25.45 12.22
CA TRP A 8 46.26 -25.28 10.97
C TRP A 8 45.80 -26.62 10.37
N ARG A 9 46.57 -27.65 10.52
CA ARG A 9 46.21 -29.02 10.12
C ARG A 9 44.99 -29.59 10.88
N ARG A 10 44.82 -29.27 12.18
CA ARG A 10 43.69 -29.72 12.96
C ARG A 10 42.41 -28.96 12.54
N VAL A 11 42.55 -27.67 12.26
CA VAL A 11 41.43 -26.87 11.73
C VAL A 11 41.00 -27.39 10.39
N GLN A 12 41.94 -27.65 9.48
CA GLN A 12 41.65 -28.24 8.18
C GLN A 12 40.99 -29.62 8.29
N ALA A 13 41.48 -30.51 9.16
CA ALA A 13 40.89 -31.83 9.35
C ALA A 13 39.44 -31.75 9.91
N LEU A 14 39.19 -30.81 10.83
CA LEU A 14 37.86 -30.52 11.35
C LEU A 14 36.93 -29.98 10.26
N CYS A 15 37.36 -29.00 9.49
CA CYS A 15 36.55 -28.46 8.38
C CYS A 15 36.19 -29.57 7.37
N VAL A 16 37.14 -30.40 6.96
CA VAL A 16 36.85 -31.50 6.02
C VAL A 16 35.90 -32.53 6.63
N LYS A 17 36.05 -32.85 7.90
CA LYS A 17 35.14 -33.77 8.60
C LYS A 17 33.73 -33.20 8.65
N GLU A 18 33.55 -31.97 9.11
CA GLU A 18 32.25 -31.31 9.25
C GLU A 18 31.59 -31.12 7.89
N THR A 19 32.33 -30.69 6.86
CA THR A 19 31.78 -30.56 5.50
C THR A 19 31.28 -31.90 4.97
N ARG A 20 32.03 -32.99 5.16
CA ARG A 20 31.57 -34.32 4.75
C ARG A 20 30.37 -34.80 5.52
N GLN A 21 30.27 -34.46 6.81
CA GLN A 21 29.12 -34.80 7.64
C GLN A 21 27.86 -34.05 7.15
N ILE A 22 27.97 -32.75 6.92
CA ILE A 22 26.88 -31.91 6.41
C ILE A 22 26.39 -32.42 5.04
N VAL A 23 27.33 -32.71 4.11
CA VAL A 23 26.96 -33.17 2.77
C VAL A 23 26.26 -34.55 2.78
N ARG A 24 26.55 -35.40 3.77
CA ARG A 24 25.94 -36.73 3.89
C ARG A 24 24.67 -36.75 4.73
N ASP A 25 24.35 -35.66 5.41
CA ASP A 25 23.16 -35.56 6.26
C ASP A 25 21.99 -34.94 5.46
N PRO A 26 20.93 -35.71 5.17
CA PRO A 26 19.74 -35.18 4.49
C PRO A 26 19.08 -34.05 5.25
N SER A 27 19.13 -34.05 6.59
CA SER A 27 18.51 -32.99 7.41
C SER A 27 19.23 -31.64 7.22
N SER A 28 20.56 -31.69 7.08
CA SER A 28 21.36 -30.49 6.80
C SER A 28 20.98 -29.84 5.45
N TRP A 29 20.75 -30.65 4.43
CA TRP A 29 20.29 -30.17 3.12
C TRP A 29 18.88 -29.60 3.18
N LEU A 30 17.99 -30.23 3.91
CA LEU A 30 16.62 -29.76 4.10
C LEU A 30 16.60 -28.38 4.76
N ILE A 31 17.38 -28.18 5.81
CA ILE A 31 17.42 -26.91 6.54
C ILE A 31 18.17 -25.84 5.75
N ALA A 32 19.31 -26.16 5.15
CA ALA A 32 20.18 -25.18 4.53
C ALA A 32 19.76 -24.76 3.12
N VAL A 33 19.02 -25.60 2.41
CA VAL A 33 18.67 -25.38 1.00
C VAL A 33 17.16 -25.42 0.76
N VAL A 34 16.50 -26.51 1.20
CA VAL A 34 15.08 -26.71 0.87
C VAL A 34 14.20 -25.70 1.58
N ILE A 35 14.40 -25.47 2.87
CA ILE A 35 13.59 -24.51 3.63
C ILE A 35 13.77 -23.06 3.12
N PRO A 36 14.99 -22.52 2.92
CA PRO A 36 15.16 -21.20 2.33
C PRO A 36 14.55 -21.04 0.94
N LEU A 37 14.70 -22.03 0.05
CA LEU A 37 14.06 -21.98 -1.26
C LEU A 37 12.54 -22.02 -1.18
N LEU A 38 11.99 -22.83 -0.27
CA LEU A 38 10.55 -22.91 -0.05
C LEU A 38 10.01 -21.60 0.50
N LEU A 39 10.70 -21.00 1.48
CA LEU A 39 10.33 -19.69 2.02
C LEU A 39 10.41 -18.60 0.94
N LEU A 40 11.46 -18.60 0.14
CA LEU A 40 11.61 -17.66 -0.97
C LEU A 40 10.48 -17.82 -1.99
N PHE A 41 10.07 -19.05 -2.28
CA PHE A 41 8.94 -19.34 -3.17
C PHE A 41 7.61 -18.86 -2.54
N ILE A 42 7.37 -19.15 -1.27
CA ILE A 42 6.15 -18.72 -0.56
C ILE A 42 6.09 -17.20 -0.49
N PHE A 43 7.16 -16.52 -0.10
CA PHE A 43 7.19 -15.06 0.00
C PHE A 43 7.14 -14.39 -1.37
N GLY A 44 7.80 -14.96 -2.39
CA GLY A 44 7.82 -14.38 -3.73
C GLY A 44 6.53 -14.53 -4.52
N TYR A 45 5.82 -15.64 -4.31
CA TYR A 45 4.62 -15.97 -5.09
C TYR A 45 3.35 -16.13 -4.24
N GLY A 46 3.48 -16.47 -2.96
CA GLY A 46 2.33 -16.69 -2.08
C GLY A 46 1.78 -15.42 -1.44
N ILE A 47 2.61 -14.39 -1.29
CA ILE A 47 2.18 -13.11 -0.73
C ILE A 47 2.05 -12.10 -1.85
N ASN A 48 0.83 -11.86 -2.27
CA ASN A 48 0.51 -10.79 -3.20
C ASN A 48 0.26 -9.50 -2.40
N LEU A 49 1.28 -8.62 -2.37
CA LEU A 49 1.19 -7.28 -1.81
C LEU A 49 0.93 -6.23 -2.90
N ASP A 50 0.74 -6.69 -4.15
CA ASP A 50 0.35 -5.78 -5.22
C ASP A 50 -1.00 -5.19 -4.85
N SER A 51 -1.06 -3.88 -4.85
CA SER A 51 -2.25 -3.14 -4.42
C SER A 51 -3.44 -3.53 -5.29
N SER A 52 -4.22 -4.51 -4.80
CA SER A 52 -5.61 -4.61 -5.22
C SER A 52 -6.21 -3.21 -5.03
N LYS A 53 -6.95 -2.73 -6.02
CA LYS A 53 -7.64 -1.44 -5.91
C LYS A 53 -8.25 -1.30 -4.53
N LEU A 54 -8.03 -0.15 -3.90
CA LEU A 54 -8.52 0.14 -2.57
C LEU A 54 -10.06 0.27 -2.62
N ARG A 55 -10.76 -0.64 -1.99
CA ARG A 55 -12.22 -0.64 -1.97
C ARG A 55 -12.74 0.43 -1.02
N VAL A 56 -13.35 1.48 -1.58
CA VAL A 56 -13.85 2.65 -0.85
C VAL A 56 -15.34 2.84 -1.11
N GLY A 57 -16.10 3.05 -0.03
CA GLY A 57 -17.49 3.51 -0.14
C GLY A 57 -17.54 5.02 -0.34
N ILE A 58 -18.39 5.50 -1.24
CA ILE A 58 -18.68 6.92 -1.42
C ILE A 58 -20.13 7.14 -1.05
N LEU A 59 -20.36 7.91 0.02
CA LEU A 59 -21.69 8.35 0.43
C LEU A 59 -21.96 9.72 -0.17
N LEU A 60 -22.93 9.79 -1.07
CA LEU A 60 -23.44 11.03 -1.61
C LEU A 60 -24.72 11.42 -0.85
N GLU A 61 -24.62 12.39 0.06
CA GLU A 61 -25.79 12.88 0.77
C GLU A 61 -26.65 13.80 -0.11
N GLN A 62 -26.03 14.48 -1.09
CA GLN A 62 -26.72 15.26 -2.12
C GLN A 62 -26.00 15.15 -3.46
N ARG A 63 -26.77 15.03 -4.54
CA ARG A 63 -26.26 14.99 -5.91
C ARG A 63 -26.17 16.41 -6.48
N SER A 64 -25.13 17.15 -6.15
CA SER A 64 -24.75 18.39 -6.82
C SER A 64 -23.78 18.11 -7.96
N GLU A 65 -23.66 19.02 -8.91
CA GLU A 65 -22.72 18.91 -10.03
C GLU A 65 -21.28 18.72 -9.53
N ALA A 66 -20.84 19.54 -8.57
CA ALA A 66 -19.51 19.44 -7.95
C ALA A 66 -19.29 18.10 -7.21
N ALA A 67 -20.31 17.57 -6.53
CA ALA A 67 -20.23 16.29 -5.84
C ALA A 67 -20.12 15.11 -6.81
N LEU A 68 -20.85 15.17 -7.92
CA LEU A 68 -20.78 14.17 -8.98
C LEU A 68 -19.43 14.22 -9.69
N ASP A 69 -18.91 15.39 -10.01
CA ASP A 69 -17.63 15.58 -10.66
C ASP A 69 -16.47 15.06 -9.79
N PHE A 70 -16.45 15.40 -8.50
CA PHE A 70 -15.50 14.82 -7.55
C PHE A 70 -15.61 13.29 -7.48
N THR A 71 -16.84 12.76 -7.43
CA THR A 71 -17.09 11.30 -7.45
C THR A 71 -16.55 10.66 -8.72
N HIS A 72 -16.72 11.29 -9.87
CA HIS A 72 -16.16 10.82 -11.15
C HIS A 72 -14.64 10.78 -11.12
N THR A 73 -13.98 11.80 -10.57
CA THR A 73 -12.52 11.82 -10.40
C THR A 73 -12.06 10.68 -9.50
N MET A 74 -12.77 10.39 -8.41
CA MET A 74 -12.48 9.25 -7.54
C MET A 74 -12.64 7.91 -8.24
N THR A 75 -13.74 7.70 -8.96
CA THR A 75 -14.02 6.44 -9.66
C THR A 75 -13.11 6.21 -10.86
N GLY A 76 -12.64 7.28 -11.48
CA GLY A 76 -11.64 7.25 -12.57
C GLY A 76 -10.22 6.87 -12.12
N SER A 77 -9.94 6.90 -10.82
CA SER A 77 -8.63 6.54 -10.29
C SER A 77 -8.34 5.03 -10.47
N PRO A 78 -7.17 4.66 -11.02
CA PRO A 78 -6.78 3.25 -11.15
C PRO A 78 -6.55 2.56 -9.80
N TYR A 79 -6.41 3.33 -8.71
CA TYR A 79 -6.09 2.84 -7.36
C TYR A 79 -7.31 2.62 -6.48
N ILE A 80 -8.50 3.11 -6.89
CA ILE A 80 -9.74 3.01 -6.13
C ILE A 80 -10.75 2.12 -6.84
N ASP A 81 -11.38 1.25 -6.07
CA ASP A 81 -12.60 0.52 -6.45
C ASP A 81 -13.75 1.09 -5.60
N ALA A 82 -14.53 1.98 -6.21
CA ALA A 82 -15.52 2.75 -5.50
C ALA A 82 -16.90 2.07 -5.51
N THR A 83 -17.53 2.00 -4.34
CA THR A 83 -18.95 1.65 -4.18
C THR A 83 -19.73 2.90 -3.81
N ILE A 84 -20.55 3.41 -4.71
CA ILE A 84 -21.36 4.61 -4.49
C ILE A 84 -22.72 4.20 -3.92
N SER A 85 -23.16 4.88 -2.86
CA SER A 85 -24.49 4.72 -2.28
C SER A 85 -24.94 6.03 -1.62
N ASP A 86 -26.25 6.23 -1.53
CA ASP A 86 -26.89 7.27 -0.74
C ASP A 86 -27.32 6.77 0.65
N ASN A 87 -27.14 5.47 0.90
CA ASN A 87 -27.48 4.85 2.18
C ASN A 87 -26.25 4.64 3.05
N ARG A 88 -26.14 5.49 4.08
CA ARG A 88 -25.04 5.45 5.05
C ARG A 88 -24.96 4.11 5.79
N GLN A 89 -26.10 3.54 6.18
CA GLN A 89 -26.13 2.28 6.94
C GLN A 89 -25.64 1.10 6.11
N GLU A 90 -25.98 1.07 4.82
CA GLU A 90 -25.49 0.05 3.89
C GLU A 90 -23.96 0.09 3.78
N LEU A 91 -23.38 1.28 3.61
CA LEU A 91 -21.93 1.44 3.51
C LEU A 91 -21.22 1.09 4.83
N ILE A 92 -21.78 1.47 5.97
CA ILE A 92 -21.24 1.06 7.29
C ILE A 92 -21.27 -0.46 7.44
N ALA A 93 -22.37 -1.12 7.05
CA ALA A 93 -22.44 -2.58 7.10
C ALA A 93 -21.41 -3.26 6.18
N LYS A 94 -21.17 -2.69 4.99
CA LYS A 94 -20.12 -3.16 4.07
C LYS A 94 -18.72 -2.96 4.66
N MET A 95 -18.48 -1.87 5.39
CA MET A 95 -17.20 -1.61 6.06
C MET A 95 -16.99 -2.60 7.22
N GLN A 96 -18.01 -2.82 8.05
CA GLN A 96 -17.95 -3.82 9.14
C GLN A 96 -17.75 -5.25 8.62
N ALA A 97 -18.29 -5.56 7.44
CA ALA A 97 -18.07 -6.84 6.76
C ALA A 97 -16.73 -6.93 6.02
N GLY A 98 -15.87 -5.91 6.09
CA GLY A 98 -14.57 -5.85 5.41
C GLY A 98 -14.67 -5.79 3.88
N LYS A 99 -15.84 -5.47 3.32
CA LYS A 99 -16.05 -5.35 1.88
C LYS A 99 -15.49 -4.03 1.33
N ILE A 100 -15.51 -2.97 2.14
CA ILE A 100 -14.86 -1.68 1.88
C ILE A 100 -13.92 -1.36 3.03
N ARG A 101 -12.84 -0.63 2.75
CA ARG A 101 -11.78 -0.30 3.72
C ARG A 101 -11.85 1.14 4.22
N GLY A 102 -12.66 1.96 3.57
CA GLY A 102 -12.92 3.33 3.96
C GLY A 102 -14.22 3.83 3.39
N LEU A 103 -14.74 4.89 3.98
CA LEU A 103 -15.97 5.57 3.60
C LEU A 103 -15.67 7.05 3.44
N VAL A 104 -15.92 7.57 2.26
CA VAL A 104 -15.85 9.00 1.95
C VAL A 104 -17.26 9.55 1.94
N VAL A 105 -17.52 10.52 2.82
CA VAL A 105 -18.82 11.19 2.93
C VAL A 105 -18.73 12.55 2.24
N ILE A 106 -19.56 12.76 1.24
CA ILE A 106 -19.73 14.05 0.56
C ILE A 106 -21.03 14.64 1.10
N PRO A 107 -20.96 15.70 1.94
CA PRO A 107 -22.11 16.23 2.65
C PRO A 107 -23.06 17.01 1.73
N VAL A 108 -24.26 17.28 2.26
CA VAL A 108 -25.32 18.01 1.57
C VAL A 108 -24.89 19.39 1.10
N ASP A 109 -24.11 20.09 1.90
CA ASP A 109 -23.63 21.45 1.66
C ASP A 109 -22.30 21.54 0.90
N PHE A 110 -21.86 20.43 0.32
CA PHE A 110 -20.58 20.34 -0.42
C PHE A 110 -20.44 21.44 -1.48
N ALA A 111 -21.44 21.61 -2.35
CA ALA A 111 -21.37 22.60 -3.41
C ALA A 111 -21.33 24.04 -2.87
N GLU A 112 -22.14 24.33 -1.85
CA GLU A 112 -22.17 25.65 -1.22
C GLU A 112 -20.84 25.98 -0.52
N GLN A 113 -20.23 25.01 0.15
CA GLN A 113 -18.93 25.21 0.79
C GLN A 113 -17.82 25.42 -0.24
N MET A 114 -17.88 24.77 -1.39
CA MET A 114 -16.91 24.94 -2.47
C MET A 114 -16.95 26.32 -3.14
N GLU A 115 -18.06 27.05 -3.03
CA GLU A 115 -18.18 28.44 -3.54
C GLU A 115 -17.63 29.47 -2.57
N ARG A 116 -17.45 29.12 -1.30
CA ARG A 116 -16.92 30.02 -0.27
C ARG A 116 -15.39 30.09 -0.34
N ALA A 117 -14.85 31.27 -0.49
CA ALA A 117 -13.42 31.55 -0.73
C ALA A 117 -12.44 31.05 0.35
N ASN A 118 -12.90 30.58 1.52
CA ASN A 118 -12.09 30.08 2.63
C ASN A 118 -12.62 28.76 3.20
N ALA A 119 -13.31 27.96 2.41
CA ALA A 119 -13.89 26.69 2.89
C ALA A 119 -12.78 25.66 3.14
N THR A 120 -12.79 25.09 4.33
CA THR A 120 -12.06 23.87 4.66
C THR A 120 -12.67 22.72 3.84
N ALA A 121 -11.84 21.76 3.41
CA ALA A 121 -12.32 20.61 2.62
C ALA A 121 -13.58 19.98 3.24
N PRO A 122 -14.74 20.03 2.54
CA PRO A 122 -16.02 19.64 3.12
C PRO A 122 -16.30 18.14 3.04
N ILE A 123 -15.27 17.30 2.95
CA ILE A 123 -15.41 15.84 2.89
C ILE A 123 -14.94 15.18 4.19
N GLN A 124 -15.67 14.15 4.62
CA GLN A 124 -15.27 13.35 5.76
C GLN A 124 -14.78 11.99 5.27
N VAL A 125 -13.59 11.60 5.73
CA VAL A 125 -13.03 10.26 5.46
C VAL A 125 -13.07 9.44 6.74
N ILE A 126 -13.78 8.32 6.70
CA ILE A 126 -13.91 7.38 7.81
C ILE A 126 -13.18 6.10 7.42
N THR A 127 -12.25 5.65 8.24
CA THR A 127 -11.46 4.45 8.00
C THR A 127 -11.55 3.48 9.17
N ASP A 128 -11.33 2.20 8.90
CA ASP A 128 -11.25 1.19 9.95
C ASP A 128 -9.87 1.26 10.62
N GLY A 129 -9.85 1.61 11.91
CA GLY A 129 -8.63 1.70 12.71
C GLY A 129 -7.99 0.36 13.06
N SER A 130 -8.65 -0.77 12.76
CA SER A 130 -8.08 -2.11 12.97
C SER A 130 -6.92 -2.42 12.01
N GLU A 131 -6.87 -1.72 10.86
CA GLU A 131 -5.81 -1.83 9.85
C GLU A 131 -5.14 -0.47 9.61
N PRO A 132 -4.20 -0.02 10.46
CA PRO A 132 -3.64 1.35 10.39
C PRO A 132 -2.99 1.69 9.05
N ASN A 133 -2.30 0.72 8.42
CA ASN A 133 -1.66 0.94 7.12
C ASN A 133 -2.69 1.19 6.03
N THR A 134 -3.76 0.40 6.00
CA THR A 134 -4.87 0.55 5.05
C THR A 134 -5.59 1.89 5.26
N ALA A 135 -5.80 2.29 6.53
CA ALA A 135 -6.38 3.58 6.87
C ALA A 135 -5.55 4.76 6.33
N ASN A 136 -4.23 4.72 6.50
CA ASN A 136 -3.32 5.74 5.96
C ASN A 136 -3.35 5.77 4.42
N PHE A 137 -3.45 4.62 3.76
CA PHE A 137 -3.58 4.57 2.30
C PHE A 137 -4.89 5.21 1.83
N VAL A 138 -6.03 4.89 2.48
CA VAL A 138 -7.31 5.51 2.14
C VAL A 138 -7.21 7.03 2.24
N GLN A 139 -6.69 7.55 3.36
CA GLN A 139 -6.56 8.99 3.57
C GLN A 139 -5.65 9.63 2.51
N GLY A 140 -4.46 9.07 2.30
CA GLY A 140 -3.50 9.61 1.32
C GLY A 140 -4.02 9.61 -0.11
N TYR A 141 -4.74 8.56 -0.53
CA TYR A 141 -5.33 8.51 -1.87
C TYR A 141 -6.48 9.50 -2.03
N VAL A 142 -7.36 9.62 -1.04
CA VAL A 142 -8.45 10.59 -1.09
C VAL A 142 -7.93 12.00 -1.11
N GLU A 143 -6.91 12.32 -0.31
CA GLU A 143 -6.25 13.62 -0.30
C GLU A 143 -5.58 13.93 -1.65
N GLY A 144 -4.86 12.97 -2.23
CA GLY A 144 -4.25 13.14 -3.54
C GLY A 144 -5.27 13.37 -4.66
N ILE A 145 -6.38 12.62 -4.65
CA ILE A 145 -7.47 12.82 -5.61
C ILE A 145 -8.16 14.16 -5.41
N TRP A 146 -8.35 14.58 -4.17
CA TRP A 146 -8.88 15.90 -3.85
C TRP A 146 -8.02 17.03 -4.43
N GLN A 147 -6.69 16.93 -4.30
CA GLN A 147 -5.77 17.92 -4.88
C GLN A 147 -5.85 17.94 -6.41
N ILE A 148 -5.86 16.76 -7.05
CA ILE A 148 -5.99 16.66 -8.51
C ILE A 148 -7.30 17.29 -8.99
N TRP A 149 -8.40 16.97 -8.32
CA TRP A 149 -9.72 17.52 -8.64
C TRP A 149 -9.76 19.05 -8.50
N GLN A 150 -9.18 19.60 -7.43
CA GLN A 150 -9.08 21.06 -7.26
C GLN A 150 -8.26 21.72 -8.36
N MET A 151 -7.16 21.10 -8.78
CA MET A 151 -6.34 21.59 -9.89
C MET A 151 -7.14 21.63 -11.21
N GLN A 152 -7.83 20.53 -11.54
CA GLN A 152 -8.67 20.44 -12.73
C GLN A 152 -9.77 21.51 -12.72
N ARG A 153 -10.45 21.67 -11.58
CA ARG A 153 -11.50 22.68 -11.43
C ARG A 153 -10.96 24.12 -11.55
N ALA A 154 -9.77 24.39 -11.05
CA ALA A 154 -9.15 25.70 -11.20
C ALA A 154 -8.79 26.00 -12.66
N GLU A 155 -8.26 25.00 -13.39
CA GLU A 155 -7.97 25.12 -14.83
C GLU A 155 -9.24 25.36 -15.64
N ASP A 156 -10.33 24.63 -15.37
CA ASP A 156 -11.63 24.80 -16.03
C ASP A 156 -12.22 26.20 -15.78
N ASN A 157 -11.98 26.79 -14.62
CA ASN A 157 -12.39 28.14 -14.26
C ASN A 157 -11.41 29.24 -14.76
N GLY A 158 -10.39 28.88 -15.53
CA GLY A 158 -9.38 29.81 -16.03
C GLY A 158 -8.46 30.40 -14.93
N GLN A 159 -8.41 29.76 -13.77
CA GLN A 159 -7.52 30.11 -12.67
C GLN A 159 -6.28 29.23 -12.71
N THR A 160 -5.10 29.84 -12.60
CA THR A 160 -3.87 29.09 -12.41
C THR A 160 -3.76 28.64 -10.95
N PHE A 161 -3.94 27.35 -10.70
CA PHE A 161 -3.62 26.77 -9.42
C PHE A 161 -2.12 26.46 -9.40
N GLU A 162 -1.34 27.32 -8.75
CA GLU A 162 0.05 26.99 -8.45
C GLU A 162 0.10 26.28 -7.09
N PRO A 163 0.39 24.97 -7.07
CA PRO A 163 0.62 24.29 -5.79
C PRO A 163 1.85 24.92 -5.14
N LEU A 164 1.76 25.21 -3.85
CA LEU A 164 2.86 25.78 -3.06
C LEU A 164 4.14 24.92 -3.09
N ILE A 165 4.00 23.63 -3.41
CA ILE A 165 5.10 22.67 -3.56
C ILE A 165 4.74 21.71 -4.70
N ASP A 166 5.55 21.68 -5.75
CA ASP A 166 5.49 20.64 -6.79
C ASP A 166 6.34 19.43 -6.35
N VAL A 167 5.68 18.40 -5.85
CA VAL A 167 6.35 17.17 -5.41
C VAL A 167 6.36 16.16 -6.57
N GLN A 168 7.47 16.12 -7.29
CA GLN A 168 7.70 15.09 -8.31
C GLN A 168 8.27 13.83 -7.66
N THR A 169 7.41 12.85 -7.37
CA THR A 169 7.83 11.57 -6.81
C THR A 169 8.48 10.73 -7.91
N ARG A 170 9.78 10.48 -7.79
CA ARG A 170 10.54 9.63 -8.72
C ARG A 170 11.07 8.40 -7.99
N TYR A 171 10.50 7.26 -8.28
CA TYR A 171 11.01 5.98 -7.76
C TYR A 171 12.21 5.53 -8.60
N TRP A 172 13.37 5.36 -7.96
CA TRP A 172 14.59 4.87 -8.60
C TRP A 172 14.60 3.36 -8.74
N PHE A 173 13.87 2.69 -7.88
CA PHE A 173 13.74 1.24 -7.83
C PHE A 173 12.27 0.86 -7.82
N ASN A 174 11.90 -0.15 -8.62
CA ASN A 174 10.55 -0.69 -8.71
C ASN A 174 9.45 0.38 -8.97
N PRO A 175 9.55 1.18 -10.05
CA PRO A 175 8.58 2.25 -10.32
C PRO A 175 7.15 1.72 -10.54
N ALA A 176 7.00 0.45 -10.93
CA ALA A 176 5.71 -0.20 -11.08
C ALA A 176 5.13 -0.72 -9.76
N ALA A 177 5.84 -0.54 -8.62
CA ALA A 177 5.47 -1.01 -7.29
C ALA A 177 5.10 -2.50 -7.23
N ILE A 178 5.77 -3.33 -8.02
CA ILE A 178 5.55 -4.78 -8.05
C ILE A 178 6.17 -5.40 -6.79
N SER A 179 5.33 -6.04 -5.97
CA SER A 179 5.73 -6.59 -4.67
C SER A 179 6.88 -7.59 -4.76
N GLN A 180 6.89 -8.43 -5.78
CA GLN A 180 7.94 -9.44 -5.99
C GLN A 180 9.33 -8.81 -6.15
N HIS A 181 9.43 -7.66 -6.83
CA HIS A 181 10.71 -6.95 -7.03
C HIS A 181 11.31 -6.40 -5.73
N PHE A 182 10.50 -6.24 -4.70
CA PHE A 182 10.92 -5.79 -3.37
C PHE A 182 11.15 -6.97 -2.41
N ILE A 183 10.21 -7.92 -2.38
CA ILE A 183 10.22 -9.02 -1.41
C ILE A 183 11.33 -10.02 -1.69
N ILE A 184 11.53 -10.40 -2.96
CA ILE A 184 12.53 -11.43 -3.32
C ILE A 184 13.96 -11.01 -2.93
N PRO A 185 14.46 -9.81 -3.31
CA PRO A 185 15.78 -9.36 -2.87
C PRO A 185 15.89 -9.22 -1.34
N GLY A 186 14.84 -8.73 -0.69
CA GLY A 186 14.78 -8.63 0.78
C GLY A 186 14.85 -9.98 1.46
N ALA A 187 14.10 -10.96 0.99
CA ALA A 187 14.11 -12.33 1.51
C ALA A 187 15.49 -13.00 1.35
N VAL A 188 16.13 -12.83 0.20
CA VAL A 188 17.50 -13.37 -0.05
C VAL A 188 18.53 -12.78 0.92
N THR A 189 18.31 -11.54 1.36
CA THR A 189 19.24 -10.88 2.29
C THR A 189 19.07 -11.36 3.75
N ILE A 190 17.88 -11.83 4.12
CA ILE A 190 17.52 -12.22 5.49
C ILE A 190 17.74 -13.73 5.71
N ILE A 191 17.56 -14.56 4.69
CA ILE A 191 17.74 -16.02 4.72
C ILE A 191 19.21 -16.40 4.54
#